data_5643d9caf64038408ffefd3289d9a1f9
#
_entry.id   5643d9caf64038408ffefd3289d9a1f9
#
_cell.length_a   1.000
_cell.length_b   1.000
_cell.length_c   1.000
_cell.angle_alpha   90.00
_cell.angle_beta   90.00
_cell.angle_gamma   90.00
#
_symmetry.space_group_name_H-M   'P 1'
#
loop_
_entity.id
_entity.type
_entity.pdbx_description
1 polymer ?
#
loop_
_entity_poly.entity_id
_entity_poly.type
_entity_poly.pdbx_seq_one_letter_code
_entity_poly.pdbx_strand_id
1 'polypeptide(L)'
;GALATDRLITPDNTYSFSVARAKHGKHGTGCVLSSAIASYLTLGYPLPDACRQGQHYVAGFIRSNDTNLGMHNRMENTTPEVDLYHVPLQYITDHKEGVSIPEQVEAVCKGGCRWVQLRMKEADREEIIRTGCVVKEICRRHGALFLVNDNVDIALELDADGVHLGKEDMNPLEARRILGYSKIIGGTCNTFEDVVDRFRQQVDYIGLGPFTYTTTKKRLSPILGLEGYQKIMDACRKEGIHLPVHAIGGIRENDIQPILNTGVTGIALSSLLKNNKDMARKTKDIIEQLKIKELPPPSG
;
A
#
# COMPACT_ATOMS: atom_id res chain seq x y z
N GLY A 1 -2.19 29.11 1.15
CA GLY A 1 -2.92 27.87 1.43
C GLY A 1 -2.03 26.87 2.15
N ALA A 2 -2.62 25.93 2.86
CA ALA A 2 -1.90 24.91 3.62
C ALA A 2 -1.23 23.84 2.73
N LEU A 3 -1.60 23.76 1.44
CA LEU A 3 -1.08 22.81 0.48
C LEU A 3 -0.25 23.50 -0.61
N ALA A 4 0.77 22.81 -1.10
CA ALA A 4 1.46 23.07 -2.35
C ALA A 4 0.94 22.05 -3.38
N THR A 5 0.44 22.56 -4.52
CA THR A 5 -0.18 21.72 -5.55
C THR A 5 0.57 21.91 -6.86
N ASP A 6 1.05 20.80 -7.41
CA ASP A 6 1.60 20.73 -8.76
C ASP A 6 0.57 20.09 -9.70
N ARG A 7 0.66 20.45 -10.99
CA ARG A 7 -0.22 19.89 -12.02
C ARG A 7 0.60 19.33 -13.15
N LEU A 8 0.31 18.11 -13.54
CA LEU A 8 0.76 17.50 -14.78
C LEU A 8 -0.38 17.63 -15.79
N ILE A 9 -0.12 18.30 -16.90
CA ILE A 9 -1.05 18.45 -18.01
C ILE A 9 -0.53 17.62 -19.17
N THR A 10 -1.33 16.68 -19.63
CA THR A 10 -1.08 15.89 -20.83
C THR A 10 -2.13 16.24 -21.89
N PRO A 11 -1.98 15.84 -23.16
CA PRO A 11 -3.00 16.10 -24.18
C PRO A 11 -4.41 15.61 -23.78
N ASP A 12 -4.47 14.50 -23.04
CA ASP A 12 -5.72 13.80 -22.72
C ASP A 12 -6.20 14.04 -21.30
N ASN A 13 -5.32 14.44 -20.35
CA ASN A 13 -5.63 14.49 -18.93
C ASN A 13 -4.89 15.60 -18.17
N THR A 14 -5.48 16.01 -17.04
CA THR A 14 -4.83 16.86 -16.05
C THR A 14 -4.81 16.16 -14.69
N TYR A 15 -3.62 15.96 -14.14
CA TYR A 15 -3.39 15.35 -12.83
C TYR A 15 -2.99 16.45 -11.84
N SER A 16 -3.46 16.35 -10.61
CA SER A 16 -3.10 17.28 -9.53
C SER A 16 -2.50 16.51 -8.36
N PHE A 17 -1.32 16.95 -7.91
CA PHE A 17 -0.60 16.36 -6.80
C PHE A 17 -0.46 17.42 -5.71
N SER A 18 -0.77 17.09 -4.48
CA SER A 18 -0.74 18.06 -3.38
C SER A 18 0.01 17.50 -2.18
N VAL A 19 0.91 18.31 -1.64
CA VAL A 19 1.64 18.03 -0.39
C VAL A 19 1.44 19.19 0.59
N ALA A 20 1.61 18.94 1.88
CA ALA A 20 1.59 20.02 2.85
C ALA A 20 2.68 21.04 2.52
N ARG A 21 2.33 22.33 2.50
CA ARG A 21 3.26 23.42 2.21
C ARG A 21 4.30 23.52 3.33
N ALA A 22 5.56 23.54 2.96
CA ALA A 22 6.65 23.79 3.90
C ALA A 22 6.66 25.27 4.33
N LYS A 23 7.11 25.55 5.54
CA LYS A 23 7.20 26.93 6.09
C LYS A 23 8.26 27.77 5.37
N HIS A 24 9.33 27.12 4.90
CA HIS A 24 10.46 27.77 4.24
C HIS A 24 10.72 27.12 2.88
N GLY A 25 11.16 27.91 1.91
CA GLY A 25 11.63 27.41 0.63
C GLY A 25 13.11 27.01 0.68
N LYS A 26 13.58 26.26 -0.32
CA LYS A 26 15.00 25.93 -0.51
C LYS A 26 15.44 26.20 -1.93
N HIS A 27 16.75 26.46 -2.10
CA HIS A 27 17.34 26.55 -3.43
C HIS A 27 17.36 25.21 -4.14
N GLY A 28 17.16 25.23 -5.46
CA GLY A 28 17.31 24.07 -6.32
C GLY A 28 16.13 23.11 -6.34
N THR A 29 14.99 23.45 -5.73
CA THR A 29 13.82 22.54 -5.64
C THR A 29 13.29 22.14 -7.03
N GLY A 30 13.34 23.01 -8.03
CA GLY A 30 12.95 22.67 -9.39
C GLY A 30 13.86 21.64 -10.05
N CYS A 31 15.20 21.80 -9.89
CA CYS A 31 16.17 20.82 -10.39
C CYS A 31 16.01 19.46 -9.69
N VAL A 32 15.78 19.48 -8.37
CA VAL A 32 15.54 18.26 -7.61
C VAL A 32 14.28 17.55 -8.07
N LEU A 33 13.20 18.31 -8.33
CA LEU A 33 11.94 17.75 -8.87
C LEU A 33 12.16 17.08 -10.23
N SER A 34 12.80 17.78 -11.17
CA SER A 34 13.05 17.25 -12.50
C SER A 34 13.91 16.00 -12.47
N SER A 35 14.97 16.00 -11.66
CA SER A 35 15.84 14.84 -11.51
C SER A 35 15.13 13.65 -10.85
N ALA A 36 14.31 13.91 -9.84
CA ALA A 36 13.52 12.86 -9.19
C ALA A 36 12.51 12.24 -10.18
N ILE A 37 11.76 13.06 -10.94
CA ILE A 37 10.82 12.56 -11.95
C ILE A 37 11.57 11.71 -12.99
N ALA A 38 12.71 12.20 -13.51
CA ALA A 38 13.51 11.45 -14.48
C ALA A 38 13.97 10.11 -13.92
N SER A 39 14.41 10.07 -12.67
CA SER A 39 14.83 8.84 -12.00
C SER A 39 13.67 7.85 -11.89
N TYR A 40 12.49 8.27 -11.46
CA TYR A 40 11.32 7.39 -11.37
C TYR A 40 10.87 6.88 -12.76
N LEU A 41 10.97 7.70 -13.82
CA LEU A 41 10.71 7.26 -15.20
C LEU A 41 11.69 6.17 -15.64
N THR A 42 12.99 6.30 -15.31
CA THR A 42 14.00 5.27 -15.65
C THR A 42 13.78 3.97 -14.87
N LEU A 43 13.12 4.03 -13.71
CA LEU A 43 12.69 2.87 -12.92
C LEU A 43 11.38 2.24 -13.46
N GLY A 44 10.81 2.79 -14.54
CA GLY A 44 9.61 2.24 -15.19
C GLY A 44 8.28 2.75 -14.65
N TYR A 45 8.28 3.79 -13.80
CA TYR A 45 7.04 4.37 -13.32
C TYR A 45 6.28 5.09 -14.45
N PRO A 46 4.95 4.96 -14.54
CA PRO A 46 4.13 5.80 -15.41
C PRO A 46 4.33 7.29 -15.09
N LEU A 47 4.24 8.16 -16.09
CA LEU A 47 4.52 9.60 -15.92
C LEU A 47 3.73 10.26 -14.76
N PRO A 48 2.43 10.00 -14.53
CA PRO A 48 1.71 10.58 -13.38
C PRO A 48 2.29 10.13 -12.03
N ASP A 49 2.70 8.87 -11.92
CA ASP A 49 3.27 8.33 -10.69
C ASP A 49 4.69 8.82 -10.47
N ALA A 50 5.51 8.92 -11.51
CA ALA A 50 6.83 9.54 -11.45
C ALA A 50 6.75 11.00 -10.97
N CYS A 51 5.76 11.77 -11.45
CA CYS A 51 5.52 13.14 -11.00
C CYS A 51 5.10 13.19 -9.52
N ARG A 52 4.22 12.27 -9.08
CA ARG A 52 3.79 12.17 -7.68
C ARG A 52 4.96 11.87 -6.77
N GLN A 53 5.75 10.84 -7.08
CA GLN A 53 6.92 10.46 -6.31
C GLN A 53 7.96 11.57 -6.29
N GLY A 54 8.19 12.22 -7.42
CA GLY A 54 9.07 13.39 -7.51
C GLY A 54 8.63 14.53 -6.59
N GLN A 55 7.33 14.83 -6.51
CA GLN A 55 6.78 15.84 -5.60
C GLN A 55 7.02 15.44 -4.12
N HIS A 56 6.77 14.18 -3.76
CA HIS A 56 7.00 13.68 -2.39
C HIS A 56 8.49 13.78 -2.01
N TYR A 57 9.38 13.40 -2.92
CA TYR A 57 10.83 13.51 -2.71
C TYR A 57 11.25 14.96 -2.44
N VAL A 58 10.77 15.91 -3.26
CA VAL A 58 11.06 17.35 -3.07
C VAL A 58 10.47 17.86 -1.76
N ALA A 59 9.29 17.41 -1.37
CA ALA A 59 8.71 17.79 -0.09
C ALA A 59 9.57 17.33 1.09
N GLY A 60 10.15 16.14 1.03
CA GLY A 60 11.15 15.64 1.98
C GLY A 60 12.44 16.47 1.97
N PHE A 61 12.98 16.76 0.77
CA PHE A 61 14.16 17.61 0.59
C PHE A 61 13.98 19.01 1.21
N ILE A 62 12.81 19.65 1.02
CA ILE A 62 12.53 20.96 1.60
C ILE A 62 12.50 20.90 3.14
N ARG A 63 12.03 19.81 3.72
CA ARG A 63 11.90 19.61 5.19
C ARG A 63 13.15 19.06 5.84
N SER A 64 14.18 18.71 5.09
CA SER A 64 15.37 18.03 5.61
C SER A 64 16.13 18.81 6.70
N ASN A 65 16.03 20.12 6.73
CA ASN A 65 16.59 21.03 7.74
C ASN A 65 16.00 22.43 7.60
N ASP A 66 16.34 23.35 8.51
CA ASP A 66 15.85 24.74 8.52
C ASP A 66 16.75 25.72 7.74
N THR A 67 17.75 25.24 7.00
CA THR A 67 18.63 26.09 6.18
C THR A 67 18.09 26.25 4.76
N ASN A 68 18.59 27.23 3.99
CA ASN A 68 18.24 27.43 2.58
C ASN A 68 18.82 26.36 1.64
N LEU A 69 19.73 25.51 2.15
CA LEU A 69 20.31 24.39 1.43
C LEU A 69 19.61 23.11 1.89
N GLY A 70 18.89 22.47 0.97
CA GLY A 70 18.32 21.16 1.23
C GLY A 70 19.43 20.11 1.30
N MET A 71 19.27 19.15 2.19
CA MET A 71 20.07 17.95 2.15
C MET A 71 19.28 16.88 1.43
N HIS A 72 19.90 16.27 0.41
CA HIS A 72 19.42 14.99 -0.05
C HIS A 72 19.63 14.04 1.14
N ASN A 73 18.55 13.71 1.82
CA ASN A 73 18.63 12.63 2.77
C ASN A 73 19.18 11.43 1.99
N ARG A 74 20.44 11.07 2.24
CA ARG A 74 20.76 9.65 2.20
C ARG A 74 19.80 9.09 3.23
N MET A 75 18.69 8.59 2.71
CA MET A 75 17.83 7.77 3.52
C MET A 75 18.74 6.63 3.98
N GLU A 76 19.20 6.67 5.22
CA GLU A 76 19.44 5.45 5.95
C GLU A 76 18.06 4.83 6.13
N ASN A 77 17.36 4.65 5.03
CA ASN A 77 16.13 3.93 4.96
C ASN A 77 16.51 2.47 5.01
N THR A 78 16.44 1.96 6.20
CA THR A 78 16.26 0.53 6.44
C THR A 78 14.90 0.04 5.91
N THR A 79 14.04 0.91 5.43
CA THR A 79 12.86 0.54 4.64
C THR A 79 13.32 0.39 3.19
N PRO A 80 13.29 -0.81 2.59
CA PRO A 80 13.50 -0.93 1.16
C PRO A 80 12.52 0.02 0.47
N GLU A 81 12.98 0.74 -0.55
CA GLU A 81 12.10 1.43 -1.50
C GLU A 81 11.28 0.35 -2.21
N VAL A 82 10.23 -0.11 -1.54
CA VAL A 82 9.41 -1.18 -2.08
C VAL A 82 8.37 -0.53 -2.95
N ASP A 83 8.55 -0.71 -4.24
CA ASP A 83 7.52 -0.37 -5.20
C ASP A 83 6.31 -1.29 -5.00
N LEU A 84 5.25 -0.72 -4.41
CA LEU A 84 4.02 -1.46 -4.09
C LEU A 84 3.34 -2.03 -5.34
N TYR A 85 3.65 -1.54 -6.54
CA TYR A 85 3.19 -2.13 -7.79
C TYR A 85 3.85 -3.48 -8.10
N HIS A 86 5.02 -3.74 -7.52
CA HIS A 86 5.78 -4.98 -7.72
C HIS A 86 5.67 -5.96 -6.54
N VAL A 87 4.84 -5.67 -5.54
CA VAL A 87 4.55 -6.60 -4.44
C VAL A 87 3.09 -7.06 -4.49
N PRO A 88 2.77 -8.04 -5.35
CA PRO A 88 1.40 -8.38 -5.68
C PRO A 88 0.66 -9.16 -4.58
N LEU A 89 1.35 -9.64 -3.54
CA LEU A 89 0.76 -10.39 -2.44
C LEU A 89 0.97 -9.68 -1.10
N GLN A 90 -0.13 -9.30 -0.45
CA GLN A 90 -0.16 -8.89 0.95
C GLN A 90 -0.75 -10.00 1.81
N TYR A 91 -0.08 -10.38 2.89
CA TYR A 91 -0.64 -11.27 3.91
C TYR A 91 -1.19 -10.48 5.08
N ILE A 92 -2.46 -10.72 5.44
CA ILE A 92 -3.11 -10.12 6.60
C ILE A 92 -3.24 -11.18 7.67
N THR A 93 -2.61 -10.96 8.83
CA THR A 93 -2.67 -11.89 9.95
C THR A 93 -4.08 -11.97 10.51
N ASP A 94 -4.42 -13.12 11.07
CA ASP A 94 -5.68 -13.34 11.75
C ASP A 94 -5.53 -14.49 12.75
N HIS A 95 -6.38 -14.53 13.78
CA HIS A 95 -6.34 -15.61 14.75
C HIS A 95 -6.50 -16.98 14.09
N LYS A 96 -5.68 -17.94 14.51
CA LYS A 96 -5.77 -19.35 14.13
C LYS A 96 -5.44 -20.20 15.35
N GLU A 97 -6.32 -21.10 15.71
CA GLU A 97 -6.08 -22.03 16.82
C GLU A 97 -4.84 -22.89 16.54
N GLY A 98 -3.98 -23.02 17.54
CA GLY A 98 -2.77 -23.85 17.48
C GLY A 98 -1.61 -23.30 16.62
N VAL A 99 -1.74 -22.09 16.05
CA VAL A 99 -0.66 -21.45 15.27
C VAL A 99 -0.58 -19.97 15.63
N SER A 100 0.50 -19.56 16.25
CA SER A 100 0.72 -18.16 16.61
C SER A 100 0.90 -17.26 15.38
N ILE A 101 0.64 -15.96 15.54
CA ILE A 101 0.85 -14.98 14.47
C ILE A 101 2.32 -14.94 13.98
N PRO A 102 3.34 -14.98 14.85
CA PRO A 102 4.73 -15.08 14.39
C PRO A 102 4.99 -16.33 13.52
N GLU A 103 4.44 -17.49 13.87
CA GLU A 103 4.58 -18.71 13.07
C GLU A 103 3.90 -18.58 11.71
N GLN A 104 2.73 -17.94 11.65
CA GLN A 104 2.04 -17.63 10.38
C GLN A 104 2.92 -16.75 9.49
N VAL A 105 3.47 -15.67 10.06
CA VAL A 105 4.31 -14.70 9.33
C VAL A 105 5.60 -15.35 8.85
N GLU A 106 6.27 -16.13 9.71
CA GLU A 106 7.47 -16.88 9.34
C GLU A 106 7.19 -17.83 8.14
N ALA A 107 6.06 -18.53 8.17
CA ALA A 107 5.68 -19.46 7.11
C ALA A 107 5.41 -18.75 5.78
N VAL A 108 4.63 -17.65 5.77
CA VAL A 108 4.33 -16.94 4.52
C VAL A 108 5.55 -16.22 3.98
N CYS A 109 6.43 -15.69 4.82
CA CYS A 109 7.68 -15.07 4.40
C CYS A 109 8.66 -16.08 3.79
N LYS A 110 8.75 -17.29 4.36
CA LYS A 110 9.49 -18.43 3.75
C LYS A 110 8.92 -18.82 2.40
N GLY A 111 7.60 -18.72 2.22
CA GLY A 111 6.93 -18.92 0.93
C GLY A 111 7.15 -17.79 -0.07
N GLY A 112 7.83 -16.70 0.30
CA GLY A 112 8.16 -15.57 -0.58
C GLY A 112 7.27 -14.35 -0.43
N CYS A 113 6.31 -14.33 0.52
CA CYS A 113 5.54 -13.12 0.81
C CYS A 113 6.47 -12.00 1.29
N ARG A 114 6.28 -10.79 0.74
CA ARG A 114 7.10 -9.61 1.06
C ARG A 114 6.29 -8.43 1.58
N TRP A 115 5.07 -8.69 2.00
CA TRP A 115 4.20 -7.67 2.58
C TRP A 115 3.26 -8.29 3.61
N VAL A 116 3.42 -7.90 4.86
CA VAL A 116 2.65 -8.39 6.00
C VAL A 116 1.91 -7.24 6.67
N GLN A 117 0.63 -7.44 6.94
CA GLN A 117 -0.20 -6.55 7.75
C GLN A 117 -0.56 -7.27 9.05
N LEU A 118 -0.07 -6.75 10.17
CA LEU A 118 -0.41 -7.25 11.51
C LEU A 118 -1.82 -6.79 11.91
N ARG A 119 -2.75 -7.74 11.98
CA ARG A 119 -4.13 -7.49 12.39
C ARG A 119 -4.50 -8.41 13.54
N MET A 120 -4.84 -7.82 14.70
CA MET A 120 -5.16 -8.52 15.94
C MET A 120 -6.35 -7.82 16.60
N LYS A 121 -7.58 -8.09 16.12
CA LYS A 121 -8.79 -7.33 16.52
C LYS A 121 -9.24 -7.55 17.95
N GLU A 122 -8.94 -8.68 18.53
CA GLU A 122 -9.39 -9.06 19.89
C GLU A 122 -8.26 -8.89 20.95
N ALA A 123 -7.06 -8.47 20.50
CA ALA A 123 -5.90 -8.30 21.37
C ALA A 123 -5.87 -6.88 21.97
N ASP A 124 -5.35 -6.78 23.19
CA ASP A 124 -5.04 -5.49 23.78
C ASP A 124 -3.78 -4.85 23.19
N ARG A 125 -3.54 -3.57 23.52
CA ARG A 125 -2.40 -2.80 23.01
C ARG A 125 -1.06 -3.48 23.31
N GLU A 126 -0.88 -3.99 24.52
CA GLU A 126 0.39 -4.58 24.95
C GLU A 126 0.68 -5.88 24.19
N GLU A 127 -0.34 -6.69 23.96
CA GLU A 127 -0.23 -7.90 23.18
C GLU A 127 0.10 -7.61 21.71
N ILE A 128 -0.53 -6.59 21.11
CA ILE A 128 -0.20 -6.14 19.74
C ILE A 128 1.25 -5.70 19.66
N ILE A 129 1.75 -4.93 20.62
CA ILE A 129 3.14 -4.46 20.64
C ILE A 129 4.11 -5.62 20.79
N ARG A 130 3.89 -6.51 21.77
CA ARG A 130 4.74 -7.70 21.97
C ARG A 130 4.83 -8.57 20.72
N THR A 131 3.67 -8.86 20.12
CA THR A 131 3.61 -9.66 18.89
C THR A 131 4.22 -8.91 17.72
N GLY A 132 3.96 -7.60 17.62
CA GLY A 132 4.48 -6.72 16.58
C GLY A 132 6.00 -6.65 16.56
N CYS A 133 6.65 -6.60 17.73
CA CYS A 133 8.13 -6.64 17.82
C CYS A 133 8.69 -7.91 17.16
N VAL A 134 8.08 -9.06 17.45
CA VAL A 134 8.52 -10.34 16.87
C VAL A 134 8.24 -10.40 15.38
N VAL A 135 7.04 -9.98 14.95
CA VAL A 135 6.66 -9.95 13.52
C VAL A 135 7.56 -9.00 12.73
N LYS A 136 7.86 -7.80 13.25
CA LYS A 136 8.80 -6.86 12.63
C LYS A 136 10.16 -7.50 12.37
N GLU A 137 10.71 -8.21 13.35
CA GLU A 137 12.01 -8.87 13.19
C GLU A 137 11.95 -10.00 12.15
N ILE A 138 10.86 -10.75 12.09
CA ILE A 138 10.66 -11.76 11.03
C ILE A 138 10.61 -11.06 9.65
N CYS A 139 9.80 -10.02 9.50
CA CYS A 139 9.70 -9.26 8.25
C CYS A 139 11.07 -8.73 7.82
N ARG A 140 11.83 -8.11 8.76
CA ARG A 140 13.18 -7.59 8.49
C ARG A 140 14.13 -8.68 7.96
N ARG A 141 14.16 -9.86 8.58
CA ARG A 141 15.00 -10.99 8.14
C ARG A 141 14.67 -11.49 6.73
N HIS A 142 13.41 -11.38 6.33
CA HIS A 142 12.92 -11.82 5.02
C HIS A 142 12.83 -10.68 3.99
N GLY A 143 13.21 -9.45 4.32
CA GLY A 143 13.03 -8.28 3.45
C GLY A 143 11.56 -8.02 3.09
N ALA A 144 10.66 -8.21 4.04
CA ALA A 144 9.24 -8.00 3.88
C ALA A 144 8.80 -6.70 4.57
N LEU A 145 7.84 -6.00 3.98
CA LEU A 145 7.15 -4.86 4.59
C LEU A 145 6.33 -5.31 5.79
N PHE A 146 6.38 -4.52 6.85
CA PHE A 146 5.61 -4.70 8.06
C PHE A 146 4.66 -3.54 8.29
N LEU A 147 3.37 -3.74 8.11
CA LEU A 147 2.33 -2.75 8.38
C LEU A 147 1.48 -3.15 9.59
N VAL A 148 1.02 -2.15 10.32
CA VAL A 148 0.05 -2.33 11.41
C VAL A 148 -1.35 -2.01 10.90
N ASN A 149 -2.36 -2.75 11.36
CA ASN A 149 -3.75 -2.50 11.02
C ASN A 149 -4.38 -1.49 12.00
N ASP A 150 -5.11 -0.49 11.51
CA ASP A 150 -5.92 0.50 12.21
C ASP A 150 -5.12 1.49 13.11
N ASN A 151 -4.11 1.06 13.84
CA ASN A 151 -3.50 1.82 14.93
C ASN A 151 -2.23 2.58 14.54
N VAL A 152 -2.37 3.87 14.29
CA VAL A 152 -1.25 4.77 13.92
C VAL A 152 -0.20 4.88 15.04
N ASP A 153 -0.64 5.00 16.29
CA ASP A 153 0.27 5.11 17.43
C ASP A 153 1.11 3.85 17.64
N ILE A 154 0.50 2.68 17.44
CA ILE A 154 1.24 1.40 17.52
C ILE A 154 2.20 1.27 16.33
N ALA A 155 1.80 1.71 15.14
CA ALA A 155 2.69 1.73 13.98
C ALA A 155 3.92 2.61 14.22
N LEU A 156 3.73 3.77 14.86
CA LEU A 156 4.81 4.68 15.24
C LEU A 156 5.72 4.05 16.31
N GLU A 157 5.15 3.49 17.37
CA GLU A 157 5.90 2.87 18.48
C GLU A 157 6.73 1.66 18.03
N LEU A 158 6.16 0.83 17.16
CA LEU A 158 6.85 -0.30 16.56
C LEU A 158 7.84 0.12 15.46
N ASP A 159 7.85 1.40 15.08
CA ASP A 159 8.56 1.85 13.88
C ASP A 159 8.27 0.91 12.70
N ALA A 160 6.98 0.66 12.46
CA ALA A 160 6.52 -0.16 11.33
C ALA A 160 6.77 0.58 10.01
N ASP A 161 6.79 -0.15 8.89
CA ASP A 161 6.91 0.45 7.56
C ASP A 161 5.66 1.26 7.17
N GLY A 162 4.54 1.05 7.86
CA GLY A 162 3.33 1.81 7.67
C GLY A 162 2.11 1.29 8.42
N VAL A 163 0.95 1.81 8.01
CA VAL A 163 -0.35 1.49 8.60
C VAL A 163 -1.40 1.28 7.51
N HIS A 164 -2.37 0.40 7.75
CA HIS A 164 -3.57 0.28 6.93
C HIS A 164 -4.79 0.75 7.71
N LEU A 165 -5.53 1.72 7.15
CA LEU A 165 -6.66 2.38 7.81
C LEU A 165 -7.99 1.99 7.18
N GLY A 166 -8.92 1.55 8.00
CA GLY A 166 -10.32 1.38 7.63
C GLY A 166 -11.05 2.71 7.46
N LYS A 167 -12.33 2.64 7.17
CA LYS A 167 -13.16 3.85 6.90
C LYS A 167 -13.48 4.64 8.17
N GLU A 168 -13.53 3.97 9.31
CA GLU A 168 -13.89 4.54 10.62
C GLU A 168 -12.64 4.86 11.47
N ASP A 169 -11.43 4.55 10.94
CA ASP A 169 -10.17 4.79 11.63
C ASP A 169 -9.68 6.25 11.43
N MET A 170 -8.51 6.56 11.95
CA MET A 170 -7.88 7.88 11.80
C MET A 170 -7.85 8.31 10.32
N ASN A 171 -8.10 9.60 10.08
CA ASN A 171 -8.01 10.16 8.73
C ASN A 171 -6.57 10.01 8.18
N PRO A 172 -6.37 9.49 6.95
CA PRO A 172 -5.04 9.31 6.36
C PRO A 172 -4.17 10.57 6.33
N LEU A 173 -4.75 11.76 6.15
CA LEU A 173 -3.98 13.01 6.21
C LEU A 173 -3.46 13.31 7.61
N GLU A 174 -4.19 12.92 8.65
CA GLU A 174 -3.76 13.04 10.04
C GLU A 174 -2.68 12.00 10.36
N ALA A 175 -2.90 10.74 9.96
CA ALA A 175 -1.90 9.69 10.08
C ALA A 175 -0.58 10.07 9.37
N ARG A 176 -0.67 10.72 8.20
CA ARG A 176 0.50 11.22 7.46
C ARG A 176 1.27 12.30 8.25
N ARG A 177 0.59 13.16 9.00
CA ARG A 177 1.25 14.17 9.85
C ARG A 177 2.02 13.53 11.01
N ILE A 178 1.49 12.42 11.56
CA ILE A 178 2.11 11.68 12.68
C ILE A 178 3.27 10.82 12.18
N LEU A 179 3.06 10.03 11.14
CA LEU A 179 4.03 9.04 10.67
C LEU A 179 5.10 9.61 9.73
N GLY A 180 4.83 10.76 9.10
CA GLY A 180 5.72 11.32 8.08
C GLY A 180 5.53 10.67 6.70
N TYR A 181 6.36 11.13 5.74
CA TYR A 181 6.22 10.73 4.32
C TYR A 181 6.98 9.47 3.95
N SER A 182 7.85 8.97 4.83
CA SER A 182 8.59 7.72 4.63
C SER A 182 7.77 6.47 4.97
N LYS A 183 6.62 6.63 5.63
CA LYS A 183 5.77 5.51 6.03
C LYS A 183 4.60 5.31 5.06
N ILE A 184 4.27 4.05 4.82
CA ILE A 184 3.18 3.66 3.93
C ILE A 184 1.84 3.83 4.66
N ILE A 185 0.87 4.47 4.00
CA ILE A 185 -0.50 4.56 4.48
C ILE A 185 -1.43 3.90 3.48
N GLY A 186 -2.04 2.80 3.87
CA GLY A 186 -3.07 2.13 3.09
C GLY A 186 -4.47 2.56 3.51
N GLY A 187 -5.42 2.47 2.59
CA GLY A 187 -6.82 2.79 2.87
C GLY A 187 -7.79 1.73 2.36
N THR A 188 -8.80 1.38 3.19
CA THR A 188 -9.90 0.52 2.78
C THR A 188 -10.88 1.27 1.87
N CYS A 189 -11.27 0.66 0.75
CA CYS A 189 -12.32 1.12 -0.16
C CYS A 189 -13.33 0.01 -0.45
N ASN A 190 -14.58 0.39 -0.65
CA ASN A 190 -15.67 -0.51 -1.02
C ASN A 190 -16.44 -0.01 -2.25
N THR A 191 -16.29 1.25 -2.62
CA THR A 191 -16.92 1.90 -3.76
C THR A 191 -15.90 2.77 -4.51
N PHE A 192 -16.29 3.27 -5.68
CA PHE A 192 -15.46 4.21 -6.43
C PHE A 192 -15.31 5.55 -5.70
N GLU A 193 -16.36 6.02 -5.03
CA GLU A 193 -16.34 7.24 -4.22
C GLU A 193 -15.30 7.11 -3.09
N ASP A 194 -15.24 5.95 -2.43
CA ASP A 194 -14.19 5.68 -1.43
C ASP A 194 -12.77 5.81 -2.04
N VAL A 195 -12.59 5.28 -3.27
CA VAL A 195 -11.30 5.38 -3.98
C VAL A 195 -10.93 6.84 -4.22
N VAL A 196 -11.86 7.65 -4.70
CA VAL A 196 -11.66 9.08 -4.92
C VAL A 196 -11.29 9.80 -3.62
N ASP A 197 -11.98 9.48 -2.53
CA ASP A 197 -11.71 10.10 -1.22
C ASP A 197 -10.33 9.68 -0.68
N ARG A 198 -9.98 8.40 -0.75
CA ARG A 198 -8.64 7.93 -0.34
C ARG A 198 -7.53 8.49 -1.21
N PHE A 199 -7.76 8.63 -2.51
CA PHE A 199 -6.82 9.31 -3.41
C PHE A 199 -6.58 10.77 -3.00
N ARG A 200 -7.65 11.52 -2.67
CA ARG A 200 -7.54 12.89 -2.16
C ARG A 200 -6.84 12.95 -0.80
N GLN A 201 -7.00 11.92 0.02
CA GLN A 201 -6.33 11.77 1.32
C GLN A 201 -4.88 11.28 1.21
N GLN A 202 -4.35 11.11 -0.02
CA GLN A 202 -2.94 10.78 -0.29
C GLN A 202 -2.49 9.46 0.36
N VAL A 203 -3.34 8.43 0.28
CA VAL A 203 -2.91 7.08 0.63
C VAL A 203 -1.94 6.54 -0.42
N ASP A 204 -1.06 5.63 -0.02
CA ASP A 204 -0.07 5.03 -0.91
C ASP A 204 -0.61 3.79 -1.63
N TYR A 205 -1.65 3.16 -1.10
CA TYR A 205 -2.36 2.04 -1.73
C TYR A 205 -3.77 1.87 -1.20
N ILE A 206 -4.54 1.07 -1.90
CA ILE A 206 -5.94 0.76 -1.58
C ILE A 206 -6.13 -0.74 -1.37
N GLY A 207 -6.82 -1.09 -0.28
CA GLY A 207 -7.44 -2.39 -0.10
C GLY A 207 -8.90 -2.33 -0.56
N LEU A 208 -9.19 -2.83 -1.77
CA LEU A 208 -10.52 -2.79 -2.36
C LEU A 208 -11.28 -4.08 -2.11
N GLY A 209 -12.48 -4.01 -1.55
CA GLY A 209 -13.31 -5.19 -1.30
C GLY A 209 -14.55 -4.92 -0.46
N PRO A 210 -15.29 -5.98 -0.05
CA PRO A 210 -14.94 -7.39 -0.21
C PRO A 210 -15.25 -7.93 -1.61
N PHE A 211 -14.39 -8.88 -2.08
CA PHE A 211 -14.65 -9.57 -3.35
C PHE A 211 -15.89 -10.46 -3.25
N THR A 212 -15.94 -11.28 -2.20
CA THR A 212 -17.09 -12.13 -1.88
C THR A 212 -17.33 -12.16 -0.37
N TYR A 213 -18.30 -12.95 0.07
CA TYR A 213 -18.63 -13.08 1.49
C TYR A 213 -17.40 -13.51 2.29
N THR A 214 -17.18 -12.84 3.43
CA THR A 214 -16.09 -13.15 4.36
C THR A 214 -16.57 -13.03 5.79
N THR A 215 -16.16 -13.94 6.64
CA THR A 215 -16.44 -13.93 8.09
C THR A 215 -15.44 -13.08 8.87
N THR A 216 -14.39 -12.57 8.21
CA THR A 216 -13.28 -11.87 8.87
C THR A 216 -13.65 -10.44 9.28
N LYS A 217 -14.73 -9.84 8.74
CA LYS A 217 -15.27 -8.53 9.14
C LYS A 217 -16.67 -8.68 9.72
N LYS A 218 -16.94 -8.02 10.87
CA LYS A 218 -18.26 -8.04 11.56
C LYS A 218 -19.34 -7.24 10.81
N ARG A 219 -18.96 -6.21 10.03
CA ARG A 219 -19.84 -5.44 9.13
C ARG A 219 -19.35 -5.63 7.70
N LEU A 220 -20.21 -6.22 6.86
CA LEU A 220 -19.92 -6.43 5.46
C LEU A 220 -20.43 -5.24 4.65
N SER A 221 -19.55 -4.63 3.89
CA SER A 221 -19.91 -3.75 2.77
C SER A 221 -20.49 -4.61 1.63
N PRO A 222 -21.21 -4.00 0.67
CA PRO A 222 -21.69 -4.72 -0.50
C PRO A 222 -20.58 -5.52 -1.17
N ILE A 223 -20.89 -6.76 -1.54
CA ILE A 223 -19.96 -7.63 -2.26
C ILE A 223 -19.75 -7.06 -3.65
N LEU A 224 -18.50 -6.90 -4.06
CA LEU A 224 -18.15 -6.32 -5.36
C LEU A 224 -18.22 -7.34 -6.52
N GLY A 225 -17.75 -8.56 -6.29
CA GLY A 225 -17.58 -9.54 -7.37
C GLY A 225 -16.67 -9.01 -8.50
N LEU A 226 -16.51 -9.77 -9.55
CA LEU A 226 -15.67 -9.36 -10.70
C LEU A 226 -16.23 -8.11 -11.39
N GLU A 227 -17.54 -8.01 -11.54
CA GLU A 227 -18.18 -6.88 -12.20
C GLU A 227 -17.97 -5.56 -11.45
N GLY A 228 -18.05 -5.59 -10.10
CA GLY A 228 -17.79 -4.43 -9.28
C GLY A 228 -16.32 -3.98 -9.38
N TYR A 229 -15.39 -4.93 -9.36
CA TYR A 229 -13.97 -4.60 -9.58
C TYR A 229 -13.73 -3.98 -10.94
N GLN A 230 -14.27 -4.59 -12.02
CA GLN A 230 -14.10 -4.07 -13.37
C GLN A 230 -14.62 -2.63 -13.48
N LYS A 231 -15.85 -2.36 -12.98
CA LYS A 231 -16.45 -1.01 -12.99
C LYS A 231 -15.61 0.01 -12.26
N ILE A 232 -15.08 -0.34 -11.07
CA ILE A 232 -14.27 0.57 -10.27
C ILE A 232 -12.92 0.83 -10.95
N MET A 233 -12.25 -0.21 -11.47
CA MET A 233 -10.96 -0.05 -12.14
C MET A 233 -11.09 0.72 -13.47
N ASP A 234 -12.20 0.54 -14.21
CA ASP A 234 -12.48 1.34 -15.41
C ASP A 234 -12.70 2.81 -15.05
N ALA A 235 -13.44 3.09 -13.99
CA ALA A 235 -13.63 4.44 -13.48
C ALA A 235 -12.31 5.08 -13.04
N CYS A 236 -11.46 4.34 -12.34
CA CYS A 236 -10.13 4.82 -11.96
C CYS A 236 -9.30 5.21 -13.19
N ARG A 237 -9.29 4.37 -14.24
CA ARG A 237 -8.58 4.68 -15.50
C ARG A 237 -9.13 5.93 -16.16
N LYS A 238 -10.45 6.06 -16.24
CA LYS A 238 -11.13 7.21 -16.84
C LYS A 238 -10.82 8.52 -16.11
N GLU A 239 -10.78 8.49 -14.78
CA GLU A 239 -10.51 9.67 -13.95
C GLU A 239 -9.01 9.89 -13.68
N GLY A 240 -8.12 9.08 -14.28
CA GLY A 240 -6.67 9.20 -14.10
C GLY A 240 -6.21 8.95 -12.67
N ILE A 241 -6.91 8.10 -11.92
CA ILE A 241 -6.53 7.70 -10.57
C ILE A 241 -5.57 6.52 -10.67
N HIS A 242 -4.31 6.77 -10.33
CA HIS A 242 -3.25 5.78 -10.33
C HIS A 242 -2.80 5.51 -8.90
N LEU A 243 -3.25 4.40 -8.33
CA LEU A 243 -2.85 3.90 -7.02
C LEU A 243 -2.71 2.38 -7.10
N PRO A 244 -1.76 1.77 -6.38
CA PRO A 244 -1.74 0.34 -6.18
C PRO A 244 -3.04 -0.12 -5.52
N VAL A 245 -3.77 -1.04 -6.16
CA VAL A 245 -5.03 -1.59 -5.66
C VAL A 245 -4.85 -3.07 -5.38
N HIS A 246 -5.04 -3.47 -4.12
CA HIS A 246 -5.04 -4.86 -3.70
C HIS A 246 -6.47 -5.32 -3.44
N ALA A 247 -6.90 -6.34 -4.18
CA ALA A 247 -8.20 -6.95 -3.97
C ALA A 247 -8.21 -7.73 -2.65
N ILE A 248 -9.32 -7.62 -1.89
CA ILE A 248 -9.45 -8.24 -0.57
C ILE A 248 -10.85 -8.81 -0.33
N GLY A 249 -10.94 -9.79 0.54
CA GLY A 249 -12.19 -10.28 1.13
C GLY A 249 -12.77 -11.49 0.42
N GLY A 250 -12.62 -12.67 1.02
CA GLY A 250 -13.22 -13.92 0.58
C GLY A 250 -12.63 -14.52 -0.71
N ILE A 251 -11.45 -14.08 -1.14
CA ILE A 251 -10.80 -14.52 -2.38
C ILE A 251 -10.35 -15.99 -2.24
N ARG A 252 -10.72 -16.80 -3.23
CA ARG A 252 -10.28 -18.20 -3.40
C ARG A 252 -9.23 -18.28 -4.49
N GLU A 253 -8.53 -19.41 -4.56
CA GLU A 253 -7.46 -19.61 -5.53
C GLU A 253 -7.90 -19.39 -6.98
N ASN A 254 -9.06 -19.93 -7.36
CA ASN A 254 -9.60 -19.80 -8.72
C ASN A 254 -10.06 -18.38 -9.06
N ASP A 255 -10.20 -17.49 -8.08
CA ASP A 255 -10.61 -16.11 -8.27
C ASP A 255 -9.42 -15.21 -8.65
N ILE A 256 -8.19 -15.66 -8.41
CA ILE A 256 -6.96 -14.86 -8.51
C ILE A 256 -6.80 -14.27 -9.92
N GLN A 257 -6.73 -15.10 -10.94
CA GLN A 257 -6.52 -14.63 -12.32
C GLN A 257 -7.68 -13.76 -12.83
N PRO A 258 -8.96 -14.14 -12.65
CA PRO A 258 -10.09 -13.27 -12.99
C PRO A 258 -10.01 -11.89 -12.32
N ILE A 259 -9.60 -11.83 -11.05
CA ILE A 259 -9.45 -10.56 -10.33
C ILE A 259 -8.30 -9.72 -10.92
N LEU A 260 -7.14 -10.32 -11.17
CA LEU A 260 -6.00 -9.61 -11.78
C LEU A 260 -6.34 -9.03 -13.16
N ASN A 261 -7.16 -9.73 -13.94
CA ASN A 261 -7.60 -9.29 -15.26
C ASN A 261 -8.47 -8.02 -15.21
N THR A 262 -9.06 -7.66 -14.06
CA THR A 262 -9.75 -6.37 -13.88
C THR A 262 -8.80 -5.17 -13.83
N GLY A 263 -7.48 -5.43 -13.68
CA GLY A 263 -6.46 -4.39 -13.63
C GLY A 263 -6.01 -3.99 -12.23
N VAL A 264 -6.42 -4.73 -11.18
CA VAL A 264 -5.86 -4.54 -9.84
C VAL A 264 -4.37 -4.89 -9.81
N THR A 265 -3.63 -4.29 -8.90
CA THR A 265 -2.18 -4.49 -8.76
C THR A 265 -1.83 -5.83 -8.13
N GLY A 266 -2.64 -6.28 -7.17
CA GLY A 266 -2.38 -7.49 -6.43
C GLY A 266 -3.56 -7.92 -5.55
N ILE A 267 -3.27 -8.80 -4.60
CA ILE A 267 -4.26 -9.40 -3.71
C ILE A 267 -3.79 -9.37 -2.26
N ALA A 268 -4.73 -9.14 -1.35
CA ALA A 268 -4.55 -9.26 0.08
C ALA A 268 -5.28 -10.52 0.60
N LEU A 269 -4.53 -11.44 1.17
CA LEU A 269 -5.03 -12.74 1.63
C LEU A 269 -4.85 -12.92 3.14
N SER A 270 -5.82 -13.61 3.75
CA SER A 270 -5.75 -14.12 5.12
C SER A 270 -6.12 -15.61 5.14
N SER A 271 -7.41 -15.92 5.10
CA SER A 271 -7.96 -17.27 5.31
C SER A 271 -7.41 -18.32 4.33
N LEU A 272 -7.21 -17.97 3.07
CA LEU A 272 -6.71 -18.89 2.04
C LEU A 272 -5.32 -19.44 2.40
N LEU A 273 -4.46 -18.59 2.95
CA LEU A 273 -3.13 -19.00 3.42
C LEU A 273 -3.19 -19.59 4.82
N LYS A 274 -3.84 -18.90 5.77
CA LYS A 274 -3.94 -19.28 7.17
C LYS A 274 -4.50 -20.70 7.36
N ASN A 275 -5.51 -21.08 6.58
CA ASN A 275 -6.18 -22.38 6.73
C ASN A 275 -5.46 -23.52 6.01
N ASN A 276 -4.37 -23.25 5.30
CA ASN A 276 -3.58 -24.29 4.65
C ASN A 276 -2.62 -24.97 5.66
N LYS A 277 -2.45 -26.29 5.54
CA LYS A 277 -1.51 -27.05 6.39
C LYS A 277 -0.06 -26.67 6.12
N ASP A 278 0.28 -26.39 4.87
CA ASP A 278 1.60 -25.94 4.45
C ASP A 278 1.48 -24.51 3.89
N MET A 279 1.48 -23.54 4.80
CA MET A 279 1.35 -22.13 4.45
C MET A 279 2.49 -21.64 3.54
N ALA A 280 3.72 -22.12 3.77
CA ALA A 280 4.88 -21.68 3.00
C ALA A 280 4.77 -22.12 1.54
N ARG A 281 4.46 -23.41 1.29
CA ARG A 281 4.23 -23.93 -0.05
C ARG A 281 3.07 -23.22 -0.74
N LYS A 282 1.93 -23.10 -0.03
CA LYS A 282 0.75 -22.42 -0.60
C LYS A 282 1.03 -20.97 -0.97
N THR A 283 1.79 -20.26 -0.16
CA THR A 283 2.21 -18.89 -0.45
C THR A 283 3.06 -18.82 -1.72
N LYS A 284 4.02 -19.76 -1.87
CA LYS A 284 4.85 -19.85 -3.06
C LYS A 284 4.03 -20.11 -4.32
N ASP A 285 3.10 -21.07 -4.27
CA ASP A 285 2.22 -21.42 -5.39
C ASP A 285 1.38 -20.20 -5.84
N ILE A 286 0.84 -19.42 -4.87
CA ILE A 286 0.09 -18.20 -5.15
C ILE A 286 0.98 -17.11 -5.77
N ILE A 287 2.18 -16.91 -5.26
CA ILE A 287 3.11 -15.92 -5.82
C ILE A 287 3.48 -16.27 -7.26
N GLU A 288 3.65 -17.55 -7.56
CA GLU A 288 3.89 -18.00 -8.95
C GLU A 288 2.70 -17.67 -9.86
N GLN A 289 1.46 -17.88 -9.40
CA GLN A 289 0.28 -17.47 -10.15
C GLN A 289 0.21 -15.94 -10.35
N LEU A 290 0.60 -15.14 -9.35
CA LEU A 290 0.58 -13.68 -9.43
C LEU A 290 1.63 -13.12 -10.41
N LYS A 291 2.69 -13.86 -10.70
CA LYS A 291 3.71 -13.47 -11.69
C LYS A 291 3.26 -13.68 -13.14
N ILE A 292 2.31 -14.56 -13.38
CA ILE A 292 1.73 -14.82 -14.69
C ILE A 292 0.67 -13.72 -14.98
N LYS A 293 1.12 -12.45 -15.10
CA LYS A 293 0.33 -11.47 -15.83
C LYS A 293 0.47 -11.82 -17.31
N GLU A 294 -0.55 -12.40 -17.91
CA GLU A 294 -0.69 -12.35 -19.35
C GLU A 294 -0.73 -10.88 -19.74
N LEU A 295 0.33 -10.42 -20.40
CA LEU A 295 0.30 -9.13 -21.08
C LEU A 295 -0.92 -9.17 -22.01
N PRO A 296 -1.80 -8.16 -22.00
CA PRO A 296 -2.85 -8.08 -23.01
C PRO A 296 -2.17 -8.15 -24.38
N PRO A 297 -2.77 -8.85 -25.36
CA PRO A 297 -2.22 -8.91 -26.70
C PRO A 297 -1.99 -7.47 -27.20
N PRO A 298 -0.89 -7.20 -27.91
CA PRO A 298 -0.64 -5.87 -28.45
C PRO A 298 -1.87 -5.47 -29.28
N SER A 299 -2.47 -4.33 -28.90
CA SER A 299 -3.54 -3.70 -29.67
C SER A 299 -2.99 -3.41 -31.05
N GLY A 300 -3.46 -4.17 -32.06
CA GLY A 300 -3.16 -4.00 -33.46
C GLY A 300 -3.73 -2.68 -34.00
#